data_81aa722091a19aaf6e91b24896a526cf
#
_entry.id   81aa722091a19aaf6e91b24896a526cf
#
_cell.length_a   1.000
_cell.length_b   1.000
_cell.length_c   1.000
_cell.angle_alpha   90.00
_cell.angle_beta   90.00
_cell.angle_gamma   90.00
#
_symmetry.space_group_name_H-M   'P 1'
#
loop_
_entity.id
_entity.type
_entity.pdbx_description
1 polymer ?
#
loop_
_entity_poly.entity_id
_entity_poly.type
_entity_poly.pdbx_seq_one_letter_code
_entity_poly.pdbx_strand_id
1 'polypeptide(L)'
;LLRLYEPTDGTIIYDGKVLFDKKEKIAVDMLPYRRRMQIVFQDPYASLDPRMTIGDIVGEGIDIHHLCANAKERHDKIISLLERVGLNSEHANRYPHEFSGGQRQRVGIARALAVDPEFIVCDEPVSALDVSIQAQVVNMFEDLQQEMGLTYLFIAHDLSVVKHISNRIGVMYLGKMVELADSFELIAHSVHPYTRSLISAIPVADPVT
;
A
#
# COMPACT_ATOMS: atom_id res chain seq x y z
N LEU A 1 1.62 -12.87 -0.09
CA LEU A 1 0.22 -12.80 -0.49
C LEU A 1 0.06 -12.67 -2.00
N LEU A 2 0.66 -11.68 -2.61
CA LEU A 2 0.53 -11.38 -4.05
C LEU A 2 1.24 -12.38 -4.97
N ARG A 3 1.99 -13.32 -4.40
CA ARG A 3 2.79 -14.32 -5.13
C ARG A 3 3.72 -13.70 -6.18
N LEU A 4 4.41 -12.62 -5.81
CA LEU A 4 5.55 -12.10 -6.57
C LEU A 4 6.72 -13.09 -6.53
N TYR A 5 6.81 -13.85 -5.44
CA TYR A 5 7.67 -15.03 -5.28
C TYR A 5 6.82 -16.22 -4.86
N GLU A 6 7.18 -17.40 -5.29
CA GLU A 6 6.47 -18.63 -4.88
C GLU A 6 6.69 -18.89 -3.38
N PRO A 7 5.61 -19.10 -2.61
CA PRO A 7 5.73 -19.44 -1.20
C PRO A 7 6.41 -20.81 -1.01
N THR A 8 7.26 -20.92 0.00
CA THR A 8 7.95 -22.19 0.30
C THR A 8 7.06 -23.15 1.08
N ASP A 9 6.16 -22.64 1.93
CA ASP A 9 5.23 -23.43 2.75
C ASP A 9 4.04 -22.58 3.17
N GLY A 10 3.02 -23.21 3.74
CA GLY A 10 1.83 -22.58 4.29
C GLY A 10 0.64 -22.56 3.34
N THR A 11 -0.39 -21.81 3.75
CA THR A 11 -1.65 -21.65 3.03
C THR A 11 -1.96 -20.16 2.88
N ILE A 12 -2.37 -19.74 1.69
CA ILE A 12 -2.85 -18.38 1.41
C ILE A 12 -4.33 -18.46 1.07
N ILE A 13 -5.14 -17.75 1.86
CA ILE A 13 -6.59 -17.66 1.66
C ILE A 13 -6.95 -16.19 1.42
N TYR A 14 -7.74 -15.93 0.39
CA TYR A 14 -8.27 -14.62 0.08
C TYR A 14 -9.78 -14.73 -0.18
N ASP A 15 -10.58 -13.97 0.52
CA ASP A 15 -12.04 -13.96 0.39
C ASP A 15 -12.64 -15.39 0.46
N GLY A 16 -12.19 -16.18 1.46
CA GLY A 16 -12.59 -17.56 1.67
C GLY A 16 -12.05 -18.58 0.66
N LYS A 17 -11.32 -18.16 -0.37
CA LYS A 17 -10.77 -19.03 -1.41
C LYS A 17 -9.29 -19.29 -1.19
N VAL A 18 -8.89 -20.56 -1.27
CA VAL A 18 -7.48 -20.97 -1.18
C VAL A 18 -6.76 -20.60 -2.48
N LEU A 19 -5.80 -19.67 -2.41
CA LEU A 19 -4.97 -19.26 -3.55
C LEU A 19 -3.70 -20.08 -3.67
N PHE A 20 -3.19 -20.55 -2.54
CA PHE A 20 -2.01 -21.40 -2.45
C PHE A 20 -2.15 -22.31 -1.22
N ASP A 21 -1.81 -23.58 -1.37
CA ASP A 21 -1.62 -24.52 -0.28
C ASP A 21 -0.52 -25.51 -0.64
N LYS A 22 0.54 -25.53 0.16
CA LYS A 22 1.68 -26.43 -0.10
C LYS A 22 1.34 -27.89 0.07
N LYS A 23 0.53 -28.23 1.08
CA LYS A 23 0.14 -29.62 1.41
C LYS A 23 -0.80 -30.16 0.36
N GLU A 24 -1.82 -29.38 0.02
CA GLU A 24 -2.84 -29.76 -0.98
C GLU A 24 -2.37 -29.54 -2.43
N LYS A 25 -1.15 -29.00 -2.61
CA LYS A 25 -0.58 -28.66 -3.93
C LYS A 25 -1.46 -27.71 -4.75
N ILE A 26 -2.14 -26.80 -4.08
CA ILE A 26 -2.97 -25.78 -4.72
C ILE A 26 -2.10 -24.56 -5.05
N ALA A 27 -2.15 -24.13 -6.30
CA ALA A 27 -1.53 -22.88 -6.76
C ALA A 27 -2.36 -22.33 -7.93
N VAL A 28 -3.26 -21.37 -7.62
CA VAL A 28 -4.17 -20.81 -8.63
C VAL A 28 -3.45 -19.80 -9.54
N ASP A 29 -4.01 -19.58 -10.73
CA ASP A 29 -3.61 -18.42 -11.55
C ASP A 29 -3.93 -17.11 -10.80
N MET A 30 -2.94 -16.23 -10.71
CA MET A 30 -3.05 -14.97 -9.98
C MET A 30 -3.59 -13.81 -10.82
N LEU A 31 -3.70 -13.96 -12.14
CA LEU A 31 -4.12 -12.84 -13.00
C LEU A 31 -5.48 -12.24 -12.61
N PRO A 32 -6.53 -13.03 -12.32
CA PRO A 32 -7.81 -12.48 -11.86
C PRO A 32 -7.72 -11.79 -10.49
N TYR A 33 -6.81 -12.22 -9.63
CA TYR A 33 -6.62 -11.67 -8.29
C TYR A 33 -5.75 -10.42 -8.28
N ARG A 34 -4.83 -10.27 -9.25
CA ARG A 34 -3.97 -9.08 -9.37
C ARG A 34 -4.76 -7.81 -9.63
N ARG A 35 -5.94 -7.89 -10.21
CA ARG A 35 -6.85 -6.75 -10.29
C ARG A 35 -7.40 -6.37 -8.91
N ARG A 36 -7.81 -7.35 -8.10
CA ARG A 36 -8.42 -7.13 -6.78
C ARG A 36 -7.40 -6.79 -5.70
N MET A 37 -6.15 -7.24 -5.86
CA MET A 37 -5.07 -7.08 -4.89
C MET A 37 -3.90 -6.35 -5.53
N GLN A 38 -3.55 -5.20 -4.99
CA GLN A 38 -2.46 -4.36 -5.48
C GLN A 38 -1.38 -4.15 -4.44
N ILE A 39 -0.25 -3.57 -4.85
CA ILE A 39 0.86 -3.24 -3.97
C ILE A 39 1.34 -1.81 -4.22
N VAL A 40 1.63 -1.12 -3.11
CA VAL A 40 2.40 0.12 -3.08
C VAL A 40 3.75 -0.21 -2.49
N PHE A 41 4.82 0.00 -3.25
CA PHE A 41 6.18 -0.38 -2.90
C PHE A 41 6.87 0.66 -2.00
N GLN A 42 7.86 0.20 -1.26
CA GLN A 42 8.71 0.99 -0.37
C GLN A 42 9.52 2.06 -1.12
N ASP A 43 10.12 1.68 -2.26
CA ASP A 43 10.92 2.60 -3.08
C ASP A 43 10.11 3.08 -4.29
N PRO A 44 9.60 4.32 -4.23
CA PRO A 44 8.84 4.88 -5.33
C PRO A 44 9.71 5.15 -6.58
N TYR A 45 11.03 5.27 -6.43
CA TYR A 45 11.93 5.46 -7.55
C TYR A 45 12.13 4.17 -8.35
N ALA A 46 12.44 3.07 -7.66
CA ALA A 46 12.67 1.77 -8.30
C ALA A 46 11.38 1.14 -8.84
N SER A 47 10.21 1.58 -8.34
CA SER A 47 8.91 1.00 -8.72
C SER A 47 8.30 1.58 -10.01
N LEU A 48 8.85 2.68 -10.55
CA LEU A 48 8.34 3.35 -11.75
C LEU A 48 9.35 3.23 -12.89
N ASP A 49 8.90 2.81 -14.08
CA ASP A 49 9.80 2.78 -15.26
C ASP A 49 10.12 4.22 -15.68
N PRO A 50 11.40 4.64 -15.64
CA PRO A 50 11.81 6.02 -15.96
C PRO A 50 11.62 6.39 -17.42
N ARG A 51 11.33 5.45 -18.32
CA ARG A 51 11.11 5.65 -19.75
C ARG A 51 9.65 5.90 -20.11
N MET A 52 8.73 5.61 -19.17
CA MET A 52 7.30 5.79 -19.36
C MET A 52 6.85 7.13 -18.80
N THR A 53 5.84 7.73 -19.40
CA THR A 53 5.17 8.89 -18.79
C THR A 53 4.34 8.46 -17.59
N ILE A 54 4.03 9.40 -16.70
CA ILE A 54 3.17 9.12 -15.53
C ILE A 54 1.80 8.58 -15.98
N GLY A 55 1.24 9.13 -17.05
CA GLY A 55 -0.02 8.66 -17.62
C GLY A 55 0.05 7.22 -18.13
N ASP A 56 1.16 6.82 -18.73
CA ASP A 56 1.36 5.44 -19.17
C ASP A 56 1.53 4.48 -18.00
N ILE A 57 2.30 4.89 -16.98
CA ILE A 57 2.51 4.09 -15.76
C ILE A 57 1.17 3.82 -15.03
N VAL A 58 0.35 4.87 -14.85
CA VAL A 58 -0.96 4.73 -14.20
C VAL A 58 -1.94 3.98 -15.10
N GLY A 59 -1.87 4.18 -16.41
CA GLY A 59 -2.74 3.57 -17.39
C GLY A 59 -2.45 2.10 -17.71
N GLU A 60 -1.25 1.61 -17.42
CA GLU A 60 -0.84 0.24 -17.76
C GLU A 60 -1.81 -0.83 -17.24
N GLY A 61 -2.21 -0.73 -15.97
CA GLY A 61 -3.18 -1.66 -15.38
C GLY A 61 -4.58 -1.54 -16.03
N ILE A 62 -4.98 -0.34 -16.41
CA ILE A 62 -6.24 -0.09 -17.14
C ILE A 62 -6.23 -0.83 -18.47
N ASP A 63 -5.11 -0.75 -19.19
CA ASP A 63 -4.95 -1.36 -20.52
C ASP A 63 -4.89 -2.90 -20.43
N ILE A 64 -4.11 -3.45 -19.48
CA ILE A 64 -3.98 -4.90 -19.26
C ILE A 64 -5.33 -5.54 -18.92
N HIS A 65 -6.15 -4.88 -18.14
CA HIS A 65 -7.45 -5.39 -17.68
C HIS A 65 -8.63 -4.89 -18.54
N HIS A 66 -8.37 -4.15 -19.62
CA HIS A 66 -9.38 -3.63 -20.55
C HIS A 66 -10.51 -2.87 -19.86
N LEU A 67 -10.16 -1.95 -18.93
CA LEU A 67 -11.13 -1.27 -18.07
C LEU A 67 -11.79 -0.06 -18.69
N CYS A 68 -11.36 0.39 -19.86
CA CYS A 68 -11.91 1.53 -20.57
C CYS A 68 -12.26 1.14 -22.01
N ALA A 69 -13.36 1.66 -22.52
CA ALA A 69 -13.84 1.36 -23.86
C ALA A 69 -13.09 2.13 -24.97
N ASN A 70 -12.46 3.25 -24.64
CA ASN A 70 -11.78 4.12 -25.60
C ASN A 70 -10.69 4.98 -24.93
N ALA A 71 -9.86 5.63 -25.78
CA ALA A 71 -8.74 6.44 -25.32
C ALA A 71 -9.17 7.65 -24.49
N LYS A 72 -10.35 8.23 -24.73
CA LYS A 72 -10.86 9.36 -23.96
C LYS A 72 -11.20 8.93 -22.53
N GLU A 73 -11.94 7.83 -22.38
CA GLU A 73 -12.30 7.28 -21.06
C GLU A 73 -11.06 6.90 -20.25
N ARG A 74 -10.06 6.27 -20.93
CA ARG A 74 -8.74 5.98 -20.32
C ARG A 74 -8.07 7.25 -19.81
N HIS A 75 -8.01 8.30 -20.64
CA HIS A 75 -7.40 9.57 -20.27
C HIS A 75 -8.12 10.22 -19.08
N ASP A 76 -9.45 10.32 -19.15
CA ASP A 76 -10.27 10.92 -18.11
C ASP A 76 -10.11 10.16 -16.77
N LYS A 77 -10.05 8.82 -16.79
CA LYS A 77 -9.77 7.99 -15.61
C LYS A 77 -8.39 8.26 -15.02
N ILE A 78 -7.33 8.34 -15.85
CA ILE A 78 -5.98 8.66 -15.42
C ILE A 78 -5.93 10.02 -14.73
N ILE A 79 -6.52 11.06 -15.35
CA ILE A 79 -6.55 12.40 -14.78
C ILE A 79 -7.26 12.41 -13.42
N SER A 80 -8.43 11.78 -13.34
CA SER A 80 -9.18 11.66 -12.08
C SER A 80 -8.36 10.98 -10.97
N LEU A 81 -7.61 9.93 -11.30
CA LEU A 81 -6.74 9.25 -10.35
C LEU A 81 -5.58 10.13 -9.87
N LEU A 82 -4.95 10.88 -10.78
CA LEU A 82 -3.88 11.81 -10.42
C LEU A 82 -4.40 12.92 -9.49
N GLU A 83 -5.55 13.50 -9.80
CA GLU A 83 -6.18 14.53 -8.97
C GLU A 83 -6.55 14.00 -7.59
N ARG A 84 -7.06 12.76 -7.51
CA ARG A 84 -7.40 12.09 -6.25
C ARG A 84 -6.20 11.91 -5.32
N VAL A 85 -5.01 11.69 -5.86
CA VAL A 85 -3.77 11.64 -5.06
C VAL A 85 -3.08 13.00 -4.91
N GLY A 86 -3.74 14.11 -5.28
CA GLY A 86 -3.25 15.48 -5.13
C GLY A 86 -2.18 15.87 -6.15
N LEU A 87 -2.22 15.28 -7.34
CA LEU A 87 -1.40 15.66 -8.50
C LEU A 87 -2.27 16.39 -9.54
N ASN A 88 -1.62 17.18 -10.42
CA ASN A 88 -2.33 17.91 -11.48
C ASN A 88 -2.44 17.07 -12.75
N SER A 89 -3.42 17.38 -13.60
CA SER A 89 -3.62 16.76 -14.91
C SER A 89 -2.39 16.86 -15.83
N GLU A 90 -1.67 17.98 -15.79
CA GLU A 90 -0.43 18.19 -16.57
C GLU A 90 0.67 17.18 -16.24
N HIS A 91 0.64 16.60 -15.04
CA HIS A 91 1.61 15.60 -14.59
C HIS A 91 1.53 14.30 -15.41
N ALA A 92 0.41 14.01 -16.07
CA ALA A 92 0.27 12.81 -16.88
C ALA A 92 1.31 12.69 -18.00
N ASN A 93 1.75 13.81 -18.57
CA ASN A 93 2.70 13.85 -19.68
C ASN A 93 4.18 13.94 -19.25
N ARG A 94 4.45 13.99 -17.94
CA ARG A 94 5.80 14.08 -17.38
C ARG A 94 6.38 12.71 -17.08
N TYR A 95 7.69 12.67 -16.87
CA TYR A 95 8.44 11.47 -16.53
C TYR A 95 8.75 11.39 -15.02
N PRO A 96 8.95 10.20 -14.46
CA PRO A 96 9.21 10.03 -13.03
C PRO A 96 10.38 10.84 -12.47
N HIS A 97 11.43 11.08 -13.26
CA HIS A 97 12.61 11.84 -12.82
C HIS A 97 12.33 13.34 -12.58
N GLU A 98 11.22 13.86 -13.07
CA GLU A 98 10.79 15.26 -12.87
C GLU A 98 10.05 15.47 -11.53
N PHE A 99 9.82 14.40 -10.75
CA PHE A 99 9.01 14.42 -9.54
C PHE A 99 9.84 14.28 -8.27
N SER A 100 9.38 14.89 -7.17
CA SER A 100 9.91 14.65 -5.83
C SER A 100 9.56 13.22 -5.34
N GLY A 101 10.24 12.74 -4.28
CA GLY A 101 9.96 11.44 -3.68
C GLY A 101 8.49 11.26 -3.29
N GLY A 102 7.91 12.26 -2.62
CA GLY A 102 6.49 12.24 -2.24
C GLY A 102 5.53 12.24 -3.43
N GLN A 103 5.85 12.96 -4.50
CA GLN A 103 5.06 12.94 -5.73
C GLN A 103 5.14 11.58 -6.44
N ARG A 104 6.32 10.96 -6.51
CA ARG A 104 6.47 9.59 -7.06
C ARG A 104 5.68 8.58 -6.26
N GLN A 105 5.66 8.71 -4.92
CA GLN A 105 4.84 7.84 -4.06
C GLN A 105 3.36 7.98 -4.40
N ARG A 106 2.86 9.21 -4.59
CA ARG A 106 1.48 9.47 -5.02
C ARG A 106 1.18 8.86 -6.38
N VAL A 107 2.12 8.87 -7.33
CA VAL A 107 1.99 8.15 -8.61
C VAL A 107 1.87 6.63 -8.38
N GLY A 108 2.70 6.05 -7.52
CA GLY A 108 2.63 4.63 -7.15
C GLY A 108 1.27 4.25 -6.56
N ILE A 109 0.68 5.12 -5.74
CA ILE A 109 -0.66 4.95 -5.18
C ILE A 109 -1.72 5.06 -6.29
N ALA A 110 -1.65 6.08 -7.16
CA ALA A 110 -2.57 6.23 -8.29
C ALA A 110 -2.54 5.01 -9.22
N ARG A 111 -1.35 4.44 -9.49
CA ARG A 111 -1.18 3.21 -10.25
C ARG A 111 -1.90 2.02 -9.59
N ALA A 112 -1.75 1.86 -8.29
CA ALA A 112 -2.42 0.79 -7.55
C ALA A 112 -3.95 0.93 -7.59
N LEU A 113 -4.48 2.17 -7.54
CA LEU A 113 -5.91 2.46 -7.60
C LEU A 113 -6.51 2.28 -9.00
N ALA A 114 -5.70 2.31 -10.06
CA ALA A 114 -6.16 2.35 -11.46
C ALA A 114 -7.02 1.16 -11.89
N VAL A 115 -6.88 0.03 -11.20
CA VAL A 115 -7.63 -1.21 -11.48
C VAL A 115 -8.83 -1.43 -10.55
N ASP A 116 -9.20 -0.43 -9.74
CA ASP A 116 -10.27 -0.47 -8.75
C ASP A 116 -10.11 -1.68 -7.78
N PRO A 117 -9.00 -1.74 -7.02
CA PRO A 117 -8.70 -2.86 -6.13
C PRO A 117 -9.61 -2.86 -4.89
N GLU A 118 -9.69 -4.02 -4.22
CA GLU A 118 -10.38 -4.18 -2.93
C GLU A 118 -9.37 -4.22 -1.77
N PHE A 119 -8.13 -4.65 -2.08
CA PHE A 119 -7.07 -4.88 -1.11
C PHE A 119 -5.73 -4.34 -1.62
N ILE A 120 -5.03 -3.57 -0.80
CA ILE A 120 -3.72 -3.04 -1.13
C ILE A 120 -2.71 -3.40 -0.03
N VAL A 121 -1.61 -4.02 -0.44
CA VAL A 121 -0.42 -4.18 0.41
C VAL A 121 0.40 -2.90 0.30
N CYS A 122 0.59 -2.21 1.41
CA CYS A 122 1.43 -1.03 1.51
C CYS A 122 2.75 -1.42 2.19
N ASP A 123 3.80 -1.63 1.39
CA ASP A 123 5.10 -2.06 1.89
C ASP A 123 5.96 -0.84 2.19
N GLU A 124 6.04 -0.46 3.46
CA GLU A 124 6.73 0.74 3.97
C GLU A 124 6.48 2.01 3.13
N PRO A 125 5.23 2.36 2.80
CA PRO A 125 4.92 3.34 1.76
C PRO A 125 5.34 4.78 2.09
N VAL A 126 5.81 5.04 3.31
CA VAL A 126 6.20 6.37 3.78
C VAL A 126 7.63 6.44 4.31
N SER A 127 8.35 5.32 4.38
CA SER A 127 9.68 5.24 5.05
C SER A 127 10.76 6.11 4.40
N ALA A 128 10.66 6.36 3.10
CA ALA A 128 11.62 7.16 2.33
C ALA A 128 11.23 8.66 2.22
N LEU A 129 10.22 9.11 2.97
CA LEU A 129 9.67 10.45 2.87
C LEU A 129 9.98 11.29 4.12
N ASP A 130 10.05 12.61 3.95
CA ASP A 130 10.14 13.55 5.07
C ASP A 130 8.86 13.51 5.93
N VAL A 131 9.00 13.76 7.24
CA VAL A 131 7.91 13.65 8.23
C VAL A 131 6.63 14.39 7.82
N SER A 132 6.77 15.61 7.27
CA SER A 132 5.60 16.40 6.81
C SER A 132 4.89 15.77 5.62
N ILE A 133 5.63 15.13 4.71
CA ILE A 133 5.08 14.43 3.55
C ILE A 133 4.50 13.08 3.97
N GLN A 134 5.13 12.38 4.93
CA GLN A 134 4.57 11.15 5.51
C GLN A 134 3.15 11.37 6.02
N ALA A 135 2.93 12.41 6.85
CA ALA A 135 1.61 12.72 7.38
C ALA A 135 0.58 12.96 6.26
N GLN A 136 0.95 13.68 5.21
CA GLN A 136 0.06 13.92 4.07
C GLN A 136 -0.31 12.62 3.33
N VAL A 137 0.65 11.71 3.15
CA VAL A 137 0.41 10.43 2.47
C VAL A 137 -0.43 9.50 3.34
N VAL A 138 -0.22 9.49 4.66
CA VAL A 138 -1.04 8.69 5.59
C VAL A 138 -2.49 9.18 5.60
N ASN A 139 -2.73 10.48 5.71
CA ASN A 139 -4.08 11.05 5.64
C ASN A 139 -4.75 10.71 4.30
N MET A 140 -4.00 10.78 3.19
CA MET A 140 -4.53 10.38 1.88
C MET A 140 -4.94 8.89 1.85
N PHE A 141 -4.20 7.98 2.50
CA PHE A 141 -4.61 6.57 2.61
C PHE A 141 -5.91 6.41 3.41
N GLU A 142 -6.11 7.20 4.46
CA GLU A 142 -7.35 7.19 5.25
C GLU A 142 -8.53 7.72 4.44
N ASP A 143 -8.36 8.84 3.72
CA ASP A 143 -9.37 9.40 2.84
C ASP A 143 -9.78 8.38 1.77
N LEU A 144 -8.80 7.76 1.09
CA LEU A 144 -9.04 6.72 0.09
C LEU A 144 -9.73 5.48 0.68
N GLN A 145 -9.41 5.09 1.91
CA GLN A 145 -10.08 3.99 2.60
C GLN A 145 -11.55 4.29 2.83
N GLN A 146 -11.87 5.49 3.29
CA GLN A 146 -13.24 5.92 3.54
C GLN A 146 -14.05 6.06 2.25
N GLU A 147 -13.46 6.65 1.20
CA GLU A 147 -14.13 6.90 -0.07
C GLU A 147 -14.39 5.62 -0.88
N MET A 148 -13.42 4.70 -0.89
CA MET A 148 -13.42 3.53 -1.77
C MET A 148 -13.69 2.21 -1.03
N GLY A 149 -13.77 2.21 0.29
CA GLY A 149 -13.95 0.98 1.09
C GLY A 149 -12.75 0.04 1.02
N LEU A 150 -11.53 0.56 0.85
CA LEU A 150 -10.33 -0.24 0.67
C LEU A 150 -9.91 -0.94 1.96
N THR A 151 -9.39 -2.15 1.82
CA THR A 151 -8.70 -2.86 2.88
C THR A 151 -7.19 -2.77 2.67
N TYR A 152 -6.45 -2.37 3.72
CA TYR A 152 -4.99 -2.29 3.68
C TYR A 152 -4.32 -3.36 4.52
N LEU A 153 -3.22 -3.92 4.01
CA LEU A 153 -2.16 -4.50 4.82
C LEU A 153 -1.00 -3.51 4.84
N PHE A 154 -0.91 -2.75 5.92
CA PHE A 154 0.09 -1.70 6.06
C PHE A 154 1.32 -2.23 6.81
N ILE A 155 2.46 -2.31 6.14
CA ILE A 155 3.74 -2.74 6.71
C ILE A 155 4.54 -1.47 7.01
N ALA A 156 4.99 -1.30 8.23
CA ALA A 156 5.82 -0.18 8.63
C ALA A 156 6.68 -0.54 9.84
N HIS A 157 7.77 0.18 10.00
CA HIS A 157 8.62 0.11 11.19
C HIS A 157 8.31 1.21 12.20
N ASP A 158 7.61 2.28 11.80
CA ASP A 158 7.15 3.37 12.68
C ASP A 158 5.78 3.04 13.27
N LEU A 159 5.77 2.75 14.56
CA LEU A 159 4.56 2.38 15.28
C LEU A 159 3.57 3.56 15.42
N SER A 160 4.04 4.81 15.34
CA SER A 160 3.18 6.00 15.38
C SER A 160 2.27 6.05 14.17
N VAL A 161 2.82 5.77 12.98
CA VAL A 161 2.05 5.67 11.73
C VAL A 161 1.07 4.50 11.78
N VAL A 162 1.55 3.32 12.23
CA VAL A 162 0.72 2.11 12.32
C VAL A 162 -0.46 2.32 13.27
N LYS A 163 -0.22 2.94 14.43
CA LYS A 163 -1.27 3.28 15.41
C LYS A 163 -2.37 4.14 14.81
N HIS A 164 -2.00 5.08 13.95
CA HIS A 164 -2.93 6.04 13.38
C HIS A 164 -3.85 5.39 12.33
N ILE A 165 -3.29 4.60 11.41
CA ILE A 165 -4.03 4.07 10.27
C ILE A 165 -4.67 2.69 10.49
N SER A 166 -4.24 1.94 11.53
CA SER A 166 -4.59 0.52 11.63
C SER A 166 -5.66 0.24 12.68
N ASN A 167 -6.65 -0.59 12.33
CA ASN A 167 -7.63 -1.14 13.27
C ASN A 167 -7.04 -2.30 14.09
N ARG A 168 -6.18 -3.12 13.48
CA ARG A 168 -5.47 -4.25 14.11
C ARG A 168 -4.00 -4.18 13.81
N ILE A 169 -3.17 -4.56 14.78
CA ILE A 169 -1.72 -4.55 14.64
C ILE A 169 -1.18 -5.94 14.90
N GLY A 170 -0.33 -6.41 13.98
CA GLY A 170 0.47 -7.62 14.14
C GLY A 170 1.95 -7.26 14.31
N VAL A 171 2.56 -7.74 15.37
CA VAL A 171 4.00 -7.54 15.62
C VAL A 171 4.77 -8.78 15.22
N MET A 172 5.77 -8.59 14.37
CA MET A 172 6.68 -9.65 13.94
C MET A 172 8.05 -9.48 14.60
N TYR A 173 8.60 -10.57 15.09
CA TYR A 173 9.96 -10.62 15.64
C TYR A 173 10.68 -11.88 15.15
N LEU A 174 11.87 -11.70 14.58
CA LEU A 174 12.67 -12.79 13.99
C LEU A 174 11.87 -13.70 13.06
N GLY A 175 11.05 -13.09 12.18
CA GLY A 175 10.24 -13.81 11.17
C GLY A 175 8.99 -14.51 11.72
N LYS A 176 8.66 -14.33 13.00
CA LYS A 176 7.47 -14.92 13.64
C LYS A 176 6.49 -13.82 14.06
N MET A 177 5.20 -14.06 13.88
CA MET A 177 4.15 -13.26 14.49
C MET A 177 4.15 -13.54 15.99
N VAL A 178 4.49 -12.55 16.81
CA VAL A 178 4.61 -12.69 18.27
C VAL A 178 3.41 -12.14 19.02
N GLU A 179 2.71 -11.17 18.42
CA GLU A 179 1.51 -10.58 18.99
C GLU A 179 0.57 -10.10 17.88
N LEU A 180 -0.73 -10.26 18.04
CA LEU A 180 -1.76 -9.78 17.12
C LEU A 180 -2.99 -9.39 17.93
N ALA A 181 -3.37 -8.12 17.89
CA ALA A 181 -4.53 -7.63 18.61
C ALA A 181 -5.16 -6.40 17.92
N ASP A 182 -6.27 -5.92 18.44
CA ASP A 182 -6.80 -4.60 18.14
C ASP A 182 -5.75 -3.54 18.44
N SER A 183 -5.71 -2.47 17.65
CA SER A 183 -4.67 -1.43 17.74
C SER A 183 -4.63 -0.79 19.14
N PHE A 184 -5.80 -0.48 19.70
CA PHE A 184 -5.89 0.13 21.02
C PHE A 184 -5.43 -0.85 22.12
N GLU A 185 -5.90 -2.10 22.08
CA GLU A 185 -5.54 -3.14 23.04
C GLU A 185 -4.05 -3.45 23.03
N LEU A 186 -3.45 -3.57 21.84
CA LEU A 186 -2.03 -3.85 21.71
C LEU A 186 -1.17 -2.74 22.31
N ILE A 187 -1.56 -1.48 22.08
CA ILE A 187 -0.80 -0.34 22.60
C ILE A 187 -0.96 -0.19 24.12
N ALA A 188 -2.17 -0.39 24.64
CA ALA A 188 -2.45 -0.23 26.06
C ALA A 188 -1.98 -1.43 26.90
N HIS A 189 -2.09 -2.64 26.37
CA HIS A 189 -1.95 -3.89 27.14
C HIS A 189 -1.02 -4.92 26.47
N SER A 190 0.01 -4.45 25.72
CA SER A 190 0.96 -5.36 25.08
C SER A 190 1.59 -6.35 26.07
N VAL A 191 1.68 -7.60 25.68
CA VAL A 191 2.17 -8.72 26.51
C VAL A 191 3.62 -9.07 26.17
N HIS A 192 3.95 -9.13 24.88
CA HIS A 192 5.26 -9.56 24.45
C HIS A 192 6.35 -8.51 24.77
N PRO A 193 7.51 -8.89 25.34
CA PRO A 193 8.55 -7.94 25.71
C PRO A 193 9.05 -7.06 24.55
N TYR A 194 9.14 -7.62 23.34
CA TYR A 194 9.54 -6.88 22.15
C TYR A 194 8.50 -5.81 21.79
N THR A 195 7.21 -6.12 21.85
CA THR A 195 6.14 -5.15 21.60
C THR A 195 6.19 -4.00 22.60
N ARG A 196 6.39 -4.31 23.87
CA ARG A 196 6.56 -3.29 24.93
C ARG A 196 7.76 -2.38 24.66
N SER A 197 8.87 -2.95 24.21
CA SER A 197 10.07 -2.18 23.84
C SER A 197 9.80 -1.25 22.67
N LEU A 198 9.08 -1.73 21.63
CA LEU A 198 8.70 -0.89 20.49
C LEU A 198 7.77 0.27 20.90
N ILE A 199 6.77 0.00 21.74
CA ILE A 199 5.83 1.03 22.23
C ILE A 199 6.55 2.06 23.10
N SER A 200 7.46 1.63 23.97
CA SER A 200 8.22 2.54 24.82
C SER A 200 9.20 3.44 24.06
N ALA A 201 9.55 3.07 22.84
CA ALA A 201 10.40 3.87 21.96
C ALA A 201 9.63 4.95 21.17
N ILE A 202 8.29 4.97 21.23
CA ILE A 202 7.49 6.03 20.58
C ILE A 202 7.79 7.36 21.30
N PRO A 203 8.25 8.41 20.59
CA PRO A 203 8.46 9.72 21.19
C PRO A 203 7.14 10.26 21.72
N VAL A 204 7.06 10.51 23.02
CA VAL A 204 5.95 11.26 23.61
C VAL A 204 6.34 12.73 23.51
N ALA A 205 5.54 13.53 22.80
CA ALA A 205 5.72 14.97 22.80
C ALA A 205 5.42 15.47 24.22
N ASP A 206 6.46 15.77 25.00
CA ASP A 206 6.30 16.39 26.30
C ASP A 206 6.20 17.90 26.10
N PRO A 207 5.05 18.54 26.41
CA PRO A 207 4.88 19.99 26.23
C PRO A 207 5.62 20.83 27.30
N VAL A 208 6.40 20.20 28.18
CA VAL A 208 7.02 20.86 29.35
C VAL A 208 8.54 21.04 29.22
N THR A 209 9.14 20.66 28.08
CA THR A 209 10.57 20.95 27.83
C THR A 209 10.80 21.83 26.64
#